data_f473510b21e9c3fc84b89c68a233558f
#
_entry.id   f473510b21e9c3fc84b89c68a233558f
#
_cell.length_a   1.000
_cell.length_b   1.000
_cell.length_c   1.000
_cell.angle_alpha   90.00
_cell.angle_beta   90.00
_cell.angle_gamma   90.00
#
_symmetry.space_group_name_H-M   'P 1'
#
loop_
_entity.id
_entity.type
_entity.pdbx_description
1 polymer ?
#
loop_
_entity_poly.entity_id
_entity_poly.type
_entity_poly.pdbx_seq_one_letter_code
_entity_poly.pdbx_strand_id
1 'polypeptide(L)'
;LWCVVMGVFSFMYSFPLLPFANKRRLKDYGWGKIISLVAVWVIATSVLPILYWHKNITAYPFEILIRTSLMLALCIAFDIRDMQTDAQKNIQTIPNRIGAARSYSLIDISIIIFAACSIIQYFRYPHAGRLITALITALAIKTVMLYVKKHPSDKVYLGLVDGMMLFYSLLIIAN
;
A
#
# COMPACT_ATOMS: atom_id res chain seq x y z
N LEU A 1 21.99 -7.55 0.20
CA LEU A 1 21.72 -6.63 -0.91
C LEU A 1 20.36 -5.93 -0.74
N TRP A 2 19.24 -6.66 -0.63
CA TRP A 2 17.90 -6.08 -0.58
C TRP A 2 17.62 -5.19 0.65
N CYS A 3 18.18 -5.52 1.82
CA CYS A 3 18.11 -4.65 3.00
C CYS A 3 18.84 -3.31 2.77
N VAL A 4 19.95 -3.34 2.01
CA VAL A 4 20.67 -2.12 1.62
C VAL A 4 19.81 -1.29 0.66
N VAL A 5 19.16 -1.92 -0.32
CA VAL A 5 18.23 -1.25 -1.24
C VAL A 5 17.11 -0.58 -0.48
N MET A 6 16.48 -1.26 0.48
CA MET A 6 15.45 -0.67 1.34
C MET A 6 15.98 0.49 2.18
N GLY A 7 17.18 0.34 2.76
CA GLY A 7 17.83 1.40 3.52
C GLY A 7 18.07 2.64 2.66
N VAL A 8 18.57 2.46 1.43
CA VAL A 8 18.76 3.55 0.46
C VAL A 8 17.44 4.24 0.11
N PHE A 9 16.38 3.48 -0.19
CA PHE A 9 15.05 4.05 -0.47
C PHE A 9 14.50 4.82 0.73
N SER A 10 14.59 4.28 1.95
CA SER A 10 14.14 4.95 3.17
C SER A 10 14.95 6.22 3.43
N PHE A 11 16.25 6.19 3.16
CA PHE A 11 17.13 7.34 3.30
C PHE A 11 16.80 8.43 2.26
N MET A 12 16.66 8.06 0.98
CA MET A 12 16.24 8.99 -0.09
C MET A 12 14.84 9.57 0.13
N TYR A 13 13.96 8.82 0.77
CA TYR A 13 12.62 9.31 1.15
C TYR A 13 12.70 10.43 2.19
N SER A 14 13.61 10.32 3.16
CA SER A 14 13.71 11.23 4.31
C SER A 14 14.65 12.40 4.05
N PHE A 15 15.75 12.19 3.32
CA PHE A 15 16.80 13.19 3.09
C PHE A 15 16.73 13.81 1.69
N PRO A 16 17.04 15.11 1.55
CA PRO A 16 17.01 15.85 0.28
C PRO A 16 18.28 15.55 -0.54
N LEU A 17 18.42 14.31 -1.02
CA LEU A 17 19.61 13.84 -1.74
C LEU A 17 19.46 13.86 -3.26
N LEU A 18 18.26 14.12 -3.77
CA LEU A 18 18.07 14.18 -5.22
C LEU A 18 18.82 15.39 -5.79
N PRO A 19 19.74 15.18 -6.75
CA PRO A 19 20.60 16.24 -7.31
C PRO A 19 19.87 17.22 -8.21
N PHE A 20 18.53 17.17 -8.25
CA PHE A 20 17.70 18.07 -9.02
C PHE A 20 17.52 19.41 -8.30
N ALA A 21 17.52 20.47 -9.07
CA ALA A 21 17.75 21.90 -8.76
C ALA A 21 17.09 22.53 -7.53
N ASN A 22 16.38 21.82 -6.65
CA ASN A 22 15.70 22.39 -5.48
C ASN A 22 15.79 21.55 -4.20
N LYS A 23 16.79 20.68 -4.01
CA LYS A 23 16.97 19.89 -2.78
C LYS A 23 15.66 19.26 -2.27
N ARG A 24 14.80 18.79 -3.17
CA ARG A 24 13.52 18.17 -2.83
C ARG A 24 13.74 16.72 -2.40
N ARG A 25 12.95 16.26 -1.41
CA ARG A 25 12.93 14.87 -0.97
C ARG A 25 12.04 14.06 -1.89
N LEU A 26 12.22 12.73 -1.92
CA LEU A 26 11.35 11.85 -2.71
C LEU A 26 9.87 11.99 -2.32
N LYS A 27 9.61 12.21 -1.03
CA LYS A 27 8.25 12.46 -0.49
C LYS A 27 7.63 13.78 -0.94
N ASP A 28 8.41 14.74 -1.41
CA ASP A 28 7.93 16.03 -1.90
C ASP A 28 7.42 15.92 -3.36
N TYR A 29 7.67 14.78 -4.02
CA TYR A 29 7.07 14.43 -5.30
C TYR A 29 5.84 13.55 -5.04
N GLY A 30 4.63 14.04 -5.35
CA GLY A 30 3.37 13.37 -5.03
C GLY A 30 3.29 11.90 -5.47
N TRP A 31 3.73 11.59 -6.69
CA TRP A 31 3.84 10.21 -7.18
C TRP A 31 4.99 9.44 -6.54
N GLY A 32 6.13 10.10 -6.33
CA GLY A 32 7.30 9.51 -5.69
C GLY A 32 7.03 9.05 -4.26
N LYS A 33 6.18 9.78 -3.52
CA LYS A 33 5.73 9.42 -2.17
C LYS A 33 5.03 8.05 -2.16
N ILE A 34 4.01 7.85 -3.00
CA ILE A 34 3.25 6.60 -3.07
C ILE A 34 4.12 5.46 -3.59
N ILE A 35 4.81 5.66 -4.72
CA ILE A 35 5.62 4.61 -5.36
C ILE A 35 6.70 4.10 -4.39
N SER A 36 7.40 5.01 -3.70
CA SER A 36 8.45 4.62 -2.75
C SER A 36 7.90 3.87 -1.54
N LEU A 37 6.77 4.32 -0.97
CA LEU A 37 6.13 3.63 0.16
C LEU A 37 5.65 2.24 -0.24
N VAL A 38 4.90 2.12 -1.34
CA VAL A 38 4.42 0.84 -1.85
C VAL A 38 5.59 -0.09 -2.16
N ALA A 39 6.65 0.39 -2.83
CA ALA A 39 7.82 -0.42 -3.17
C ALA A 39 8.52 -0.95 -1.92
N VAL A 40 8.79 -0.09 -0.92
CA VAL A 40 9.45 -0.51 0.33
C VAL A 40 8.62 -1.57 1.05
N TRP A 41 7.31 -1.37 1.17
CA TRP A 41 6.44 -2.33 1.83
C TRP A 41 6.34 -3.67 1.07
N VAL A 42 6.23 -3.63 -0.26
CA VAL A 42 6.18 -4.85 -1.09
C VAL A 42 7.50 -5.62 -1.03
N ILE A 43 8.63 -4.90 -1.07
CA ILE A 43 9.95 -5.53 -0.90
C ILE A 43 10.04 -6.19 0.47
N ALA A 44 9.67 -5.48 1.54
CA ALA A 44 9.75 -5.99 2.90
C ALA A 44 8.85 -7.21 3.15
N THR A 45 7.62 -7.17 2.67
CA THR A 45 6.59 -8.16 3.03
C THR A 45 6.41 -9.31 2.03
N SER A 46 6.96 -9.18 0.80
CA SER A 46 6.88 -10.22 -0.22
C SER A 46 8.23 -10.60 -0.79
N VAL A 47 8.99 -9.64 -1.31
CA VAL A 47 10.25 -9.96 -2.01
C VAL A 47 11.29 -10.55 -1.07
N LEU A 48 11.52 -9.94 0.10
CA LEU A 48 12.49 -10.44 1.07
C LEU A 48 12.15 -11.85 1.59
N PRO A 49 10.90 -12.16 2.00
CA PRO A 49 10.53 -13.52 2.37
C PRO A 49 10.75 -14.55 1.25
N ILE A 50 10.34 -14.23 0.00
CA ILE A 50 10.53 -15.12 -1.15
C ILE A 50 12.02 -15.43 -1.35
N LEU A 51 12.88 -14.41 -1.28
CA LEU A 51 14.33 -14.58 -1.43
C LEU A 51 14.98 -15.29 -0.24
N TYR A 52 14.49 -15.04 0.98
CA TYR A 52 14.97 -15.74 2.17
C TYR A 52 14.77 -17.26 2.07
N TRP A 53 13.64 -17.68 1.50
CA TRP A 53 13.34 -19.09 1.22
C TRP A 53 13.99 -19.61 -0.08
N HIS A 54 14.95 -18.88 -0.65
CA HIS A 54 15.65 -19.25 -1.90
C HIS A 54 14.70 -19.54 -3.08
N LYS A 55 13.53 -18.89 -3.11
CA LYS A 55 12.54 -19.03 -4.19
C LYS A 55 12.76 -17.97 -5.26
N ASN A 56 12.36 -18.31 -6.50
CA ASN A 56 12.43 -17.35 -7.60
C ASN A 56 11.25 -16.37 -7.51
N ILE A 57 11.52 -15.08 -7.52
CA ILE A 57 10.50 -14.00 -7.45
C ILE A 57 9.49 -14.13 -8.60
N THR A 58 9.96 -14.49 -9.79
CA THR A 58 9.11 -14.63 -10.99
C THR A 58 8.07 -15.75 -10.87
N ALA A 59 8.22 -16.66 -9.93
CA ALA A 59 7.26 -17.72 -9.68
C ALA A 59 6.04 -17.25 -8.85
N TYR A 60 6.13 -16.07 -8.22
CA TYR A 60 5.10 -15.57 -7.29
C TYR A 60 4.53 -14.18 -7.70
N PRO A 61 4.16 -13.95 -8.99
CA PRO A 61 3.72 -12.63 -9.43
C PRO A 61 2.41 -12.18 -8.75
N PHE A 62 1.49 -13.10 -8.47
CA PHE A 62 0.23 -12.77 -7.79
C PHE A 62 0.44 -12.35 -6.34
N GLU A 63 1.39 -12.94 -5.61
CA GLU A 63 1.72 -12.53 -4.24
C GLU A 63 2.19 -11.06 -4.23
N ILE A 64 3.04 -10.69 -5.18
CA ILE A 64 3.53 -9.32 -5.33
C ILE A 64 2.38 -8.37 -5.68
N LEU A 65 1.50 -8.75 -6.62
CA LEU A 65 0.36 -7.93 -7.02
C LEU A 65 -0.67 -7.76 -5.89
N ILE A 66 -0.94 -8.81 -5.11
CA ILE A 66 -1.81 -8.78 -3.93
C ILE A 66 -1.27 -7.75 -2.93
N ARG A 67 0.02 -7.81 -2.60
CA ARG A 67 0.64 -6.85 -1.67
C ARG A 67 0.67 -5.44 -2.23
N THR A 68 1.00 -5.29 -3.52
CA THR A 68 1.04 -3.99 -4.18
C THR A 68 -0.33 -3.31 -4.16
N SER A 69 -1.39 -4.03 -4.51
CA SER A 69 -2.74 -3.47 -4.55
C SER A 69 -3.27 -3.12 -3.16
N LEU A 70 -2.98 -3.95 -2.14
CA LEU A 70 -3.30 -3.65 -0.75
C LEU A 70 -2.60 -2.37 -0.29
N MET A 71 -1.28 -2.29 -0.47
CA MET A 71 -0.48 -1.12 -0.06
C MET A 71 -0.90 0.14 -0.79
N LEU A 72 -1.20 0.03 -2.10
CA LEU A 72 -1.66 1.16 -2.90
C LEU A 72 -2.98 1.73 -2.35
N ALA A 73 -3.95 0.86 -2.01
CA ALA A 73 -5.21 1.30 -1.42
C ALA A 73 -5.00 2.09 -0.12
N LEU A 74 -4.15 1.58 0.78
CA LEU A 74 -3.86 2.22 2.07
C LEU A 74 -3.07 3.53 1.88
N CYS A 75 -2.06 3.55 1.01
CA CYS A 75 -1.28 4.78 0.72
C CYS A 75 -2.15 5.90 0.13
N ILE A 76 -3.08 5.57 -0.78
CA ILE A 76 -4.03 6.57 -1.33
C ILE A 76 -4.95 7.09 -0.22
N ALA A 77 -5.40 6.23 0.72
CA ALA A 77 -6.22 6.65 1.84
C ALA A 77 -5.48 7.67 2.73
N PHE A 78 -4.19 7.45 3.03
CA PHE A 78 -3.38 8.42 3.76
C PHE A 78 -3.17 9.72 2.99
N ASP A 79 -2.98 9.67 1.67
CA ASP A 79 -2.89 10.87 0.86
C ASP A 79 -4.20 11.67 0.82
N ILE A 80 -5.37 11.01 0.91
CA ILE A 80 -6.66 11.70 1.07
C ILE A 80 -6.71 12.44 2.41
N ARG A 81 -6.24 11.82 3.51
CA ARG A 81 -6.13 12.48 4.81
C ARG A 81 -5.26 13.73 4.73
N ASP A 82 -4.11 13.59 4.08
CA ASP A 82 -3.07 14.62 4.06
C ASP A 82 -3.29 15.69 2.98
N MET A 83 -4.39 15.61 2.20
CA MET A 83 -4.65 16.51 1.05
C MET A 83 -4.42 18.00 1.36
N GLN A 84 -4.96 18.48 2.48
CA GLN A 84 -4.85 19.90 2.84
C GLN A 84 -3.41 20.28 3.18
N THR A 85 -2.73 19.46 3.96
CA THR A 85 -1.33 19.67 4.37
C THR A 85 -0.38 19.60 3.18
N ASP A 86 -0.62 18.64 2.28
CA ASP A 86 0.18 18.47 1.06
C ASP A 86 -0.06 19.63 0.08
N ALA A 87 -1.28 20.13 -0.05
CA ALA A 87 -1.59 21.32 -0.86
C ALA A 87 -0.89 22.57 -0.35
N GLN A 88 -0.85 22.78 0.98
CA GLN A 88 -0.12 23.91 1.59
C GLN A 88 1.39 23.84 1.32
N LYS A 89 1.95 22.65 1.17
CA LYS A 89 3.36 22.41 0.84
C LYS A 89 3.63 22.34 -0.67
N ASN A 90 2.65 22.65 -1.51
CA ASN A 90 2.71 22.50 -2.97
C ASN A 90 3.09 21.08 -3.44
N ILE A 91 2.73 20.05 -2.66
CA ILE A 91 2.94 18.65 -3.02
C ILE A 91 1.72 18.16 -3.80
N GLN A 92 1.93 17.78 -5.06
CA GLN A 92 0.89 17.33 -5.97
C GLN A 92 0.65 15.82 -5.85
N THR A 93 -0.01 15.38 -4.78
CA THR A 93 -0.43 13.99 -4.57
C THR A 93 -1.56 13.59 -5.52
N ILE A 94 -1.87 12.28 -5.61
CA ILE A 94 -2.99 11.79 -6.42
C ILE A 94 -4.29 12.50 -6.03
N PRO A 95 -4.70 12.56 -4.74
CA PRO A 95 -5.94 13.23 -4.37
C PRO A 95 -5.96 14.72 -4.68
N ASN A 96 -4.82 15.41 -4.61
CA ASN A 96 -4.72 16.82 -4.96
C ASN A 96 -4.89 17.08 -6.47
N ARG A 97 -4.57 16.07 -7.32
CA ARG A 97 -4.72 16.18 -8.78
C ARG A 97 -6.11 15.80 -9.28
N ILE A 98 -6.66 14.69 -8.78
CA ILE A 98 -7.90 14.12 -9.33
C ILE A 98 -9.13 14.31 -8.40
N GLY A 99 -8.90 14.83 -7.19
CA GLY A 99 -9.91 15.02 -6.16
C GLY A 99 -10.18 13.78 -5.31
N ALA A 100 -10.72 13.99 -4.10
CA ALA A 100 -10.97 12.93 -3.13
C ALA A 100 -11.93 11.86 -3.67
N ALA A 101 -13.00 12.25 -4.38
CA ALA A 101 -14.00 11.31 -4.90
C ALA A 101 -13.38 10.27 -5.85
N ARG A 102 -12.58 10.72 -6.83
CA ARG A 102 -11.88 9.81 -7.76
C ARG A 102 -10.80 8.99 -7.06
N SER A 103 -10.19 9.52 -6.01
CA SER A 103 -9.21 8.78 -5.22
C SER A 103 -9.84 7.64 -4.44
N TYR A 104 -11.06 7.81 -3.91
CA TYR A 104 -11.83 6.69 -3.34
C TYR A 104 -12.17 5.63 -4.40
N SER A 105 -12.47 6.02 -5.65
CA SER A 105 -12.66 5.04 -6.73
C SER A 105 -11.38 4.27 -7.05
N LEU A 106 -10.21 4.90 -6.99
CA LEU A 106 -8.92 4.20 -7.14
C LEU A 106 -8.66 3.21 -6.00
N ILE A 107 -9.05 3.55 -4.76
CA ILE A 107 -9.00 2.61 -3.63
C ILE A 107 -9.90 1.41 -3.93
N ASP A 108 -11.13 1.63 -4.39
CA ASP A 108 -12.05 0.54 -4.74
C ASP A 108 -11.48 -0.36 -5.85
N ILE A 109 -10.89 0.21 -6.89
CA ILE A 109 -10.21 -0.54 -7.96
C ILE A 109 -9.06 -1.38 -7.37
N SER A 110 -8.26 -0.80 -6.47
CA SER A 110 -7.16 -1.51 -5.82
C SER A 110 -7.65 -2.69 -4.98
N ILE A 111 -8.77 -2.54 -4.26
CA ILE A 111 -9.41 -3.62 -3.49
C ILE A 111 -9.93 -4.71 -4.42
N ILE A 112 -10.51 -4.35 -5.55
CA ILE A 112 -10.99 -5.31 -6.57
C ILE A 112 -9.81 -6.10 -7.15
N ILE A 113 -8.70 -5.44 -7.48
CA ILE A 113 -7.48 -6.10 -7.98
C ILE A 113 -6.92 -7.06 -6.91
N PHE A 114 -6.87 -6.62 -5.65
CA PHE A 114 -6.45 -7.45 -4.53
C PHE A 114 -7.28 -8.74 -4.42
N ALA A 115 -8.61 -8.63 -4.45
CA ALA A 115 -9.52 -9.78 -4.38
C ALA A 115 -9.40 -10.68 -5.62
N ALA A 116 -9.36 -10.10 -6.82
CA ALA A 116 -9.24 -10.84 -8.07
C ALA A 116 -7.93 -11.63 -8.15
N CYS A 117 -6.79 -11.00 -7.81
CA CYS A 117 -5.50 -11.68 -7.76
C CYS A 117 -5.49 -12.81 -6.72
N SER A 118 -6.14 -12.63 -5.59
CA SER A 118 -6.27 -13.68 -4.56
C SER A 118 -7.10 -14.87 -5.03
N ILE A 119 -8.17 -14.62 -5.77
CA ILE A 119 -8.99 -15.67 -6.39
C ILE A 119 -8.18 -16.41 -7.46
N ILE A 120 -7.47 -15.70 -8.35
CA ILE A 120 -6.62 -16.31 -9.37
C ILE A 120 -5.52 -17.15 -8.72
N GLN A 121 -4.92 -16.66 -7.65
CA GLN A 121 -3.90 -17.39 -6.90
C GLN A 121 -4.45 -18.68 -6.31
N TYR A 122 -5.69 -18.66 -5.80
CA TYR A 122 -6.36 -19.87 -5.27
C TYR A 122 -6.54 -20.94 -6.36
N PHE A 123 -6.91 -20.58 -7.59
CA PHE A 123 -7.02 -21.55 -8.67
C PHE A 123 -5.68 -22.18 -9.07
N ARG A 124 -4.56 -21.47 -8.87
CA ARG A 124 -3.21 -22.00 -9.14
C ARG A 124 -2.63 -22.81 -7.97
N TYR A 125 -2.91 -22.37 -6.76
CA TYR A 125 -2.40 -22.95 -5.52
C TYR A 125 -3.54 -23.02 -4.51
N PRO A 126 -4.39 -24.08 -4.56
CA PRO A 126 -5.58 -24.18 -3.72
C PRO A 126 -5.22 -24.16 -2.23
N HIS A 127 -5.58 -23.06 -1.56
CA HIS A 127 -5.45 -22.89 -0.12
C HIS A 127 -6.62 -22.02 0.37
N ALA A 128 -7.68 -22.69 0.82
CA ALA A 128 -8.94 -22.03 1.19
C ALA A 128 -8.76 -20.97 2.27
N GLY A 129 -7.92 -21.23 3.29
CA GLY A 129 -7.65 -20.27 4.36
C GLY A 129 -7.11 -18.95 3.82
N ARG A 130 -6.17 -18.96 2.88
CA ARG A 130 -5.63 -17.73 2.27
C ARG A 130 -6.68 -16.94 1.48
N LEU A 131 -7.54 -17.64 0.73
CA LEU A 131 -8.62 -16.97 0.00
C LEU A 131 -9.62 -16.33 0.96
N ILE A 132 -10.05 -17.06 1.99
CA ILE A 132 -10.97 -16.54 3.01
C ILE A 132 -10.37 -15.30 3.69
N THR A 133 -9.10 -15.39 4.11
CA THR A 133 -8.36 -14.24 4.67
C THR A 133 -8.38 -13.04 3.75
N ALA A 134 -8.10 -13.22 2.45
CA ALA A 134 -8.09 -12.13 1.49
C ALA A 134 -9.47 -11.50 1.31
N LEU A 135 -10.54 -12.31 1.21
CA LEU A 135 -11.90 -11.81 1.06
C LEU A 135 -12.39 -11.06 2.31
N ILE A 136 -12.10 -11.59 3.51
CA ILE A 136 -12.39 -10.91 4.77
C ILE A 136 -11.65 -9.57 4.83
N THR A 137 -10.38 -9.54 4.44
CA THR A 137 -9.57 -8.32 4.43
C THR A 137 -10.12 -7.30 3.43
N ALA A 138 -10.48 -7.72 2.21
CA ALA A 138 -11.07 -6.84 1.21
C ALA A 138 -12.36 -6.18 1.73
N LEU A 139 -13.24 -6.96 2.36
CA LEU A 139 -14.48 -6.47 2.96
C LEU A 139 -14.21 -5.51 4.13
N ALA A 140 -13.25 -5.86 5.00
CA ALA A 140 -12.86 -5.03 6.13
C ALA A 140 -12.29 -3.69 5.68
N ILE A 141 -11.38 -3.67 4.68
CA ILE A 141 -10.85 -2.42 4.11
C ILE A 141 -11.98 -1.57 3.52
N LYS A 142 -12.90 -2.18 2.75
CA LYS A 142 -14.04 -1.44 2.19
C LYS A 142 -14.90 -0.82 3.29
N THR A 143 -15.18 -1.56 4.34
CA THR A 143 -15.96 -1.07 5.50
C THR A 143 -15.25 0.08 6.21
N VAL A 144 -13.92 -0.07 6.44
CA VAL A 144 -13.09 0.99 7.02
C VAL A 144 -13.10 2.24 6.15
N MET A 145 -12.97 2.10 4.82
CA MET A 145 -13.01 3.26 3.91
C MET A 145 -14.36 3.98 3.93
N LEU A 146 -15.46 3.26 4.01
CA LEU A 146 -16.80 3.84 4.16
C LEU A 146 -16.95 4.58 5.50
N TYR A 147 -16.40 4.03 6.58
CA TYR A 147 -16.41 4.66 7.90
C TYR A 147 -15.54 5.92 7.93
N VAL A 148 -14.31 5.85 7.42
CA VAL A 148 -13.36 6.98 7.32
C VAL A 148 -13.94 8.13 6.51
N LYS A 149 -14.65 7.83 5.41
CA LYS A 149 -15.32 8.85 4.59
C LYS A 149 -16.37 9.64 5.37
N LYS A 150 -17.03 9.00 6.36
CA LYS A 150 -18.03 9.66 7.21
C LYS A 150 -17.44 10.34 8.43
N HIS A 151 -16.33 9.81 8.94
CA HIS A 151 -15.68 10.24 10.18
C HIS A 151 -14.18 10.47 9.97
N PRO A 152 -13.78 11.48 9.17
CA PRO A 152 -12.38 11.73 8.88
C PRO A 152 -11.68 12.33 10.11
N SER A 153 -10.92 11.52 10.86
CA SER A 153 -10.09 11.97 11.96
C SER A 153 -8.76 11.23 11.95
N ASP A 154 -7.68 11.89 12.41
CA ASP A 154 -6.34 11.28 12.45
C ASP A 154 -6.32 9.97 13.24
N LYS A 155 -7.05 9.91 14.36
CA LYS A 155 -7.14 8.70 15.19
C LYS A 155 -7.77 7.52 14.43
N VAL A 156 -8.78 7.79 13.59
CA VAL A 156 -9.43 6.77 12.75
C VAL A 156 -8.50 6.28 11.67
N TYR A 157 -7.75 7.17 11.02
CA TYR A 157 -6.76 6.76 10.03
C TYR A 157 -5.63 5.94 10.65
N LEU A 158 -5.02 6.42 11.75
CA LEU A 158 -3.93 5.72 12.43
C LEU A 158 -4.38 4.39 13.08
N GLY A 159 -5.61 4.33 13.61
CA GLY A 159 -6.10 3.10 14.24
C GLY A 159 -6.65 2.09 13.24
N LEU A 160 -7.53 2.52 12.33
CA LEU A 160 -8.24 1.60 11.45
C LEU A 160 -7.50 1.36 10.13
N VAL A 161 -6.99 2.41 9.47
CA VAL A 161 -6.34 2.24 8.16
C VAL A 161 -4.98 1.56 8.32
N ASP A 162 -4.13 2.01 9.23
CA ASP A 162 -2.87 1.32 9.57
C ASP A 162 -3.13 -0.06 10.15
N GLY A 163 -4.16 -0.19 10.99
CA GLY A 163 -4.59 -1.46 11.56
C GLY A 163 -4.94 -2.54 10.54
N MET A 164 -5.29 -2.18 9.29
CA MET A 164 -5.59 -3.16 8.24
C MET A 164 -4.36 -3.96 7.81
N MET A 165 -3.17 -3.39 7.90
CA MET A 165 -1.91 -4.13 7.62
C MET A 165 -1.68 -5.21 8.67
N LEU A 166 -1.84 -4.84 9.95
CA LEU A 166 -1.72 -5.78 11.06
C LEU A 166 -2.82 -6.85 10.99
N PHE A 167 -4.06 -6.44 10.76
CA PHE A 167 -5.21 -7.32 10.63
C PHE A 167 -4.99 -8.40 9.55
N TYR A 168 -4.57 -7.99 8.35
CA TYR A 168 -4.27 -8.94 7.27
C TYR A 168 -3.13 -9.90 7.64
N SER A 169 -2.07 -9.38 8.28
CA SER A 169 -0.94 -10.19 8.69
C SER A 169 -1.33 -11.22 9.75
N LEU A 170 -2.12 -10.83 10.74
CA LEU A 170 -2.63 -11.75 11.78
C LEU A 170 -3.52 -12.84 11.19
N LEU A 171 -4.40 -12.50 10.25
CA LEU A 171 -5.25 -13.48 9.59
C LEU A 171 -4.45 -14.49 8.74
N ILE A 172 -3.34 -14.06 8.12
CA ILE A 172 -2.45 -14.99 7.38
C ILE A 172 -1.75 -15.95 8.35
N ILE A 173 -1.30 -15.46 9.50
CA ILE A 173 -0.61 -16.30 10.50
C ILE A 173 -1.57 -17.32 11.14
N ALA A 174 -2.85 -16.94 11.27
CA ALA A 174 -3.88 -17.78 11.86
C ALA A 174 -4.41 -18.91 10.94
N ASN A 175 -4.09 -18.87 9.63
CA ASN A 175 -4.51 -19.85 8.62
C ASN A 175 -3.33 -20.55 7.95
#